data_739b58a261e05be37e558136c3f55fdc
#
_entry.id   739b58a261e05be37e558136c3f55fdc
#
_cell.length_a   1.000
_cell.length_b   1.000
_cell.length_c   1.000
_cell.angle_alpha   90.00
_cell.angle_beta   90.00
_cell.angle_gamma   90.00
#
_symmetry.space_group_name_H-M   'P 1'
#
loop_
_entity.id
_entity.type
_entity.pdbx_description
1 polymer ?
#
loop_
_entity_poly.entity_id
_entity_poly.type
_entity_poly.pdbx_seq_one_letter_code
_entity_poly.pdbx_strand_id
1 'polypeptide(L)'
;METMEKVVYLDNAATTACAPEVLAVMTQALSGACGNPSSHYSVGYEAKEFVDTGRAQVAKAINAAPAEIFFTGCGSEADNWAVKGTAFTKARQNK
;
A
#
# COMPACT_ATOMS: atom_id res chain seq x y z
N MET A 1 15.92 25.70 -22.81
CA MET A 1 15.01 24.59 -22.53
C MET A 1 13.99 24.49 -23.64
N GLU A 2 13.96 23.36 -24.32
CA GLU A 2 12.90 23.11 -25.27
C GLU A 2 11.57 23.01 -24.54
N THR A 3 10.56 23.72 -25.05
CA THR A 3 9.18 23.57 -24.57
C THR A 3 8.68 22.18 -24.94
N MET A 4 8.46 21.33 -23.94
CA MET A 4 7.82 20.04 -24.18
C MET A 4 6.39 20.26 -24.70
N GLU A 5 6.04 19.62 -25.80
CA GLU A 5 4.67 19.60 -26.26
C GLU A 5 3.76 19.11 -25.14
N LYS A 6 2.59 19.73 -25.00
CA LYS A 6 1.61 19.35 -23.99
C LYS A 6 1.00 17.99 -24.36
N VAL A 7 1.45 16.95 -23.67
CA VAL A 7 0.90 15.59 -23.86
C VAL A 7 -0.38 15.44 -23.04
N VAL A 8 -1.45 14.99 -23.70
CA VAL A 8 -2.68 14.56 -23.03
C VAL A 8 -2.58 13.06 -22.79
N TYR A 9 -2.41 12.68 -21.52
CA TYR A 9 -2.27 11.27 -21.13
C TYR A 9 -3.63 10.68 -20.73
N LEU A 10 -4.08 9.67 -21.48
CA LEU A 10 -5.40 9.04 -21.30
C LEU A 10 -5.32 7.55 -20.91
N ASP A 11 -4.12 7.05 -20.62
CA ASP A 11 -3.90 5.64 -20.26
C ASP A 11 -3.64 5.47 -18.75
N ASN A 12 -4.45 6.10 -17.93
CA ASN A 12 -4.28 6.07 -16.47
C ASN A 12 -4.55 4.69 -15.84
N ALA A 13 -5.13 3.75 -16.59
CA ALA A 13 -5.23 2.36 -16.18
C ALA A 13 -3.86 1.66 -16.13
N ALA A 14 -2.92 2.09 -16.97
CA ALA A 14 -1.55 1.57 -16.95
C ALA A 14 -0.72 2.20 -15.85
N THR A 15 -0.70 3.54 -15.78
CA THR A 15 0.07 4.30 -14.78
C THR A 15 -0.62 5.61 -14.43
N THR A 16 -0.33 6.11 -13.25
CA THR A 16 -0.73 7.46 -12.82
C THR A 16 0.45 8.20 -12.25
N ALA A 17 0.44 9.52 -12.35
CA ALA A 17 1.37 10.34 -11.59
C ALA A 17 1.07 10.21 -10.09
N CYS A 18 2.11 10.30 -9.27
CA CYS A 18 1.94 10.34 -7.83
C CYS A 18 1.28 11.68 -7.41
N ALA A 19 0.21 11.61 -6.63
CA ALA A 19 -0.42 12.80 -6.10
C ALA A 19 0.56 13.57 -5.20
N PRO A 20 0.58 14.92 -5.22
CA PRO A 20 1.52 15.71 -4.42
C PRO A 20 1.49 15.39 -2.92
N GLU A 21 0.32 15.14 -2.36
CA GLU A 21 0.12 14.78 -0.95
C GLU A 21 0.75 13.41 -0.63
N VAL A 22 0.63 12.46 -1.55
CA VAL A 22 1.24 11.13 -1.42
C VAL A 22 2.75 11.23 -1.52
N LEU A 23 3.27 11.99 -2.48
CA LEU A 23 4.71 12.21 -2.65
C LEU A 23 5.34 12.83 -1.39
N ALA A 24 4.65 13.79 -0.76
CA ALA A 24 5.12 14.44 0.48
C ALA A 24 5.27 13.42 1.62
N VAL A 25 4.29 12.54 1.82
CA VAL A 25 4.34 11.51 2.87
C VAL A 25 5.41 10.45 2.57
N MET A 26 5.54 10.03 1.32
CA MET A 26 6.59 9.10 0.90
C MET A 26 7.99 9.68 1.13
N THR A 27 8.19 10.95 0.78
CA THR A 27 9.47 11.64 1.00
C THR A 27 9.80 11.69 2.49
N GLN A 28 8.83 12.01 3.33
CA GLN A 28 8.99 12.03 4.78
C GLN A 28 9.36 10.65 5.32
N ALA A 29 8.68 9.59 4.88
CA ALA A 29 8.97 8.23 5.30
C ALA A 29 10.37 7.77 4.87
N LEU A 30 10.76 8.07 3.63
CA LEU A 30 12.08 7.68 3.09
C LEU A 30 13.24 8.45 3.72
N SER A 31 13.02 9.68 4.16
CA SER A 31 14.08 10.52 4.73
C SER A 31 14.15 10.53 6.26
N GLY A 32 13.08 10.15 6.95
CA GLY A 32 13.00 10.28 8.41
C GLY A 32 12.64 8.98 9.13
N ALA A 33 11.62 8.26 8.68
CA ALA A 33 11.12 7.04 9.33
C ALA A 33 11.87 5.79 8.83
N CYS A 34 13.18 5.74 9.06
CA CYS A 34 14.05 4.70 8.50
C CYS A 34 14.05 3.37 9.30
N GLY A 35 13.30 3.27 10.38
CA GLY A 35 13.26 2.09 11.23
C GLY A 35 12.49 0.91 10.62
N ASN A 36 12.75 -0.28 11.15
CA ASN A 36 11.96 -1.46 10.84
C ASN A 36 10.69 -1.46 11.71
N PRO A 37 9.49 -1.47 11.12
CA PRO A 37 8.23 -1.47 11.89
C PRO A 37 8.08 -2.64 12.87
N SER A 38 8.81 -3.71 12.67
CA SER A 38 8.81 -4.89 13.55
C SER A 38 9.78 -4.79 14.74
N SER A 39 10.62 -3.76 14.78
CA SER A 39 11.61 -3.58 15.85
C SER A 39 10.97 -2.93 17.09
N HIS A 40 11.36 -3.42 18.27
CA HIS A 40 10.79 -3.01 19.56
C HIS A 40 11.60 -1.89 20.25
N TYR A 41 11.89 -0.81 19.52
CA TYR A 41 12.54 0.40 20.04
C TYR A 41 12.03 1.63 19.27
N SER A 42 12.38 2.84 19.74
CA SER A 42 11.76 4.11 19.29
C SER A 42 11.71 4.30 17.77
N VAL A 43 12.80 4.03 17.07
CA VAL A 43 12.87 4.17 15.61
C VAL A 43 11.93 3.20 14.89
N GLY A 44 11.82 1.98 15.41
CA GLY A 44 10.88 0.98 14.91
C GLY A 44 9.42 1.37 15.16
N TYR A 45 9.13 1.95 16.30
CA TYR A 45 7.77 2.41 16.63
C TYR A 45 7.33 3.59 15.74
N GLU A 46 8.22 4.52 15.42
CA GLU A 46 7.93 5.59 14.45
C GLU A 46 7.58 5.02 13.07
N ALA A 47 8.38 4.07 12.58
CA ALA A 47 8.09 3.41 11.31
C ALA A 47 6.76 2.64 11.34
N LYS A 48 6.47 1.96 12.45
CA LYS A 48 5.20 1.24 12.66
C LYS A 48 4.01 2.19 12.62
N GLU A 49 4.13 3.38 13.18
CA GLU A 49 3.05 4.38 13.17
C GLU A 49 2.66 4.79 11.75
N PHE A 50 3.62 4.95 10.84
CA PHE A 50 3.34 5.19 9.42
C PHE A 50 2.52 4.05 8.80
N VAL A 51 2.92 2.81 9.05
CA VAL A 51 2.21 1.62 8.52
C VAL A 51 0.81 1.52 9.12
N ASP A 52 0.66 1.66 10.41
CA ASP A 52 -0.63 1.55 11.10
C ASP A 52 -1.60 2.65 10.68
N THR A 53 -1.11 3.87 10.49
CA THR A 53 -1.90 5.00 9.98
C THR A 53 -2.39 4.72 8.55
N GLY A 54 -1.51 4.28 7.66
CA GLY A 54 -1.86 3.92 6.30
C GLY A 54 -2.89 2.79 6.25
N ARG A 55 -2.71 1.77 7.06
CA ARG A 55 -3.64 0.64 7.21
C ARG A 55 -5.03 1.11 7.65
N ALA A 56 -5.10 1.97 8.65
CA ALA A 56 -6.36 2.52 9.15
C ALA A 56 -7.07 3.38 8.09
N GLN A 57 -6.32 4.17 7.33
CA GLN A 57 -6.88 5.00 6.24
C GLN A 57 -7.46 4.14 5.12
N VAL A 58 -6.75 3.10 4.68
CA VAL A 58 -7.25 2.17 3.65
C VAL A 58 -8.50 1.44 4.17
N ALA A 59 -8.46 0.94 5.38
CA ALA A 59 -9.60 0.26 6.00
C ALA A 59 -10.85 1.15 6.02
N LYS A 60 -10.69 2.41 6.43
CA LYS A 60 -11.77 3.39 6.45
C LYS A 60 -12.34 3.64 5.04
N ALA A 61 -11.48 3.74 4.04
CA ALA A 61 -11.89 4.01 2.65
C ALA A 61 -12.78 2.91 2.06
N ILE A 62 -12.58 1.66 2.47
CA ILE A 62 -13.36 0.50 1.98
C ILE A 62 -14.33 -0.07 3.02
N ASN A 63 -14.54 0.64 4.12
CA ASN A 63 -15.43 0.23 5.21
C ASN A 63 -15.06 -1.14 5.81
N ALA A 64 -13.77 -1.35 6.05
CA ALA A 64 -13.21 -2.54 6.67
C ALA A 64 -12.56 -2.22 8.02
N ALA A 65 -12.28 -3.25 8.81
CA ALA A 65 -11.45 -3.11 10.01
C ALA A 65 -9.96 -3.12 9.63
N PRO A 66 -9.07 -2.42 10.35
CA PRO A 66 -7.63 -2.45 10.06
C PRO A 66 -7.03 -3.86 10.01
N ALA A 67 -7.52 -4.78 10.83
CA ALA A 67 -7.07 -6.17 10.83
C ALA A 67 -7.41 -6.95 9.54
N GLU A 68 -8.28 -6.42 8.69
CA GLU A 68 -8.65 -7.00 7.40
C GLU A 68 -7.77 -6.52 6.24
N ILE A 69 -6.86 -5.57 6.50
CA ILE A 69 -5.98 -4.98 5.49
C ILE A 69 -4.59 -5.63 5.56
N PHE A 70 -4.14 -6.15 4.44
CA PHE A 70 -2.83 -6.75 4.27
C PHE A 70 -2.12 -6.09 3.09
N PHE A 71 -0.94 -5.53 3.34
CA PHE A 71 -0.11 -4.94 2.29
C PHE A 71 0.70 -6.01 1.57
N THR A 72 0.78 -5.90 0.25
CA THR A 72 1.56 -6.79 -0.62
C THR A 72 2.55 -5.97 -1.43
N GLY A 73 3.54 -6.65 -2.04
CA GLY A 73 4.55 -5.99 -2.86
C GLY A 73 4.03 -5.52 -4.22
N CYS A 74 2.95 -6.11 -4.73
CA CYS A 74 2.34 -5.74 -6.02
C CYS A 74 0.95 -6.35 -6.18
N GLY A 75 0.24 -5.92 -7.22
CA GLY A 75 -1.09 -6.44 -7.55
C GLY A 75 -1.10 -7.94 -7.87
N SER A 76 -0.06 -8.45 -8.54
CA SER A 76 0.06 -9.89 -8.84
C SER A 76 0.10 -10.74 -7.57
N GLU A 77 0.84 -10.33 -6.55
CA GLU A 77 0.85 -10.99 -5.25
C GLU A 77 -0.52 -10.93 -4.58
N ALA A 78 -1.16 -9.77 -4.58
CA ALA A 78 -2.49 -9.58 -4.00
C ALA A 78 -3.54 -10.47 -4.68
N ASP A 79 -3.57 -10.52 -6.00
CA ASP A 79 -4.50 -11.34 -6.78
C ASP A 79 -4.28 -12.84 -6.53
N ASN A 80 -3.03 -13.29 -6.52
CA ASN A 80 -2.70 -14.68 -6.22
C ASN A 80 -3.09 -15.06 -4.80
N TRP A 81 -2.84 -14.19 -3.83
CA TRP A 81 -3.24 -14.42 -2.45
C TRP A 81 -4.76 -14.55 -2.34
N ALA A 82 -5.52 -13.64 -2.93
CA ALA A 82 -6.97 -13.66 -2.89
C ALA A 82 -7.55 -14.93 -3.54
N VAL A 83 -7.13 -15.25 -4.77
CA VAL A 83 -7.64 -16.40 -5.53
C VAL A 83 -7.23 -17.72 -4.88
N LYS A 84 -5.95 -17.93 -4.66
CA LYS A 84 -5.43 -19.19 -4.09
C LYS A 84 -5.84 -19.37 -2.64
N GLY A 85 -5.78 -18.31 -1.83
CA GLY A 85 -6.20 -18.36 -0.43
C GLY A 85 -7.67 -18.73 -0.29
N THR A 86 -8.54 -18.15 -1.10
CA THR A 86 -9.97 -18.48 -1.12
C THR A 86 -10.21 -19.93 -1.58
N ALA A 87 -9.56 -20.35 -2.66
CA ALA A 87 -9.70 -21.70 -3.19
C ALA A 87 -9.28 -22.77 -2.17
N PHE A 88 -8.12 -22.60 -1.53
CA PHE A 88 -7.62 -23.54 -0.54
C PHE A 88 -8.48 -23.58 0.74
N THR A 89 -8.96 -22.43 1.18
CA THR A 89 -9.85 -22.36 2.35
C THR A 89 -11.17 -23.05 2.08
N LYS A 90 -11.77 -22.82 0.92
CA LYS A 90 -13.02 -23.51 0.51
C LYS A 90 -12.83 -25.02 0.34
N ALA A 91 -11.73 -25.47 -0.23
CA ALA A 91 -11.41 -26.88 -0.36
C ALA A 91 -11.32 -27.58 1.01
N ARG A 92 -10.76 -26.89 2.03
CA ARG A 92 -10.71 -27.41 3.40
C ARG A 92 -12.09 -27.50 4.07
N GLN A 93 -12.96 -26.53 3.81
CA GLN A 93 -14.31 -26.50 4.40
C GLN A 93 -15.24 -27.58 3.83
N ASN A 94 -14.97 -28.06 2.63
CA ASN A 94 -15.78 -29.07 1.93
C ASN A 94 -15.31 -30.52 2.16
N LYS A 95 -14.40 -30.74 3.09
CA LYS A 95 -13.93 -32.11 3.44
C LYS A 95 -14.76 -32.72 4.54
#